data_817365160f17e7b6e8d72e5ab135b4de
#
_entry.id   817365160f17e7b6e8d72e5ab135b4de
#
_cell.length_a   1.000
_cell.length_b   1.000
_cell.length_c   1.000
_cell.angle_alpha   90.00
_cell.angle_beta   90.00
_cell.angle_gamma   90.00
#
_symmetry.space_group_name_H-M   'P 1'
#
loop_
_entity.id
_entity.type
_entity.pdbx_description
1 polymer ?
#
loop_
_entity_poly.entity_id
_entity_poly.type
_entity_poly.pdbx_seq_one_letter_code
_entity_poly.pdbx_strand_id
1 'polypeptide(L)'
;NIGPHSMAFARRLRRVLARTGLGPERQQGAMEAVSQFVYGFGTAEGHYVERSREAGMTQDAYFRHAMGSIRRHPGLEGDFTGPGRLRAERGGHAVEEMRERDFATALDLLVAGIEA
;
A
#
# COMPACT_ATOMS: atom_id res chain seq x y z
N ASN A 1 -6.02 -16.86 12.06
CA ASN A 1 -4.78 -17.45 12.58
C ASN A 1 -3.81 -16.34 12.96
N ILE A 2 -3.71 -16.05 14.26
CA ILE A 2 -2.86 -14.97 14.75
C ILE A 2 -1.50 -15.57 15.10
N GLY A 3 -0.52 -15.35 14.23
CA GLY A 3 0.84 -15.84 14.45
C GLY A 3 1.63 -15.01 15.46
N PRO A 4 2.76 -15.53 15.96
CA PRO A 4 3.58 -14.83 16.96
C PRO A 4 4.11 -13.47 16.46
N HIS A 5 4.40 -13.33 15.18
CA HIS A 5 4.85 -12.05 14.60
C HIS A 5 3.75 -11.00 14.61
N SER A 6 2.51 -11.41 14.31
CA SER A 6 1.35 -10.51 14.36
C SER A 6 1.07 -10.03 15.78
N MET A 7 1.22 -10.91 16.76
CA MET A 7 1.09 -10.55 18.18
C MET A 7 2.16 -9.58 18.63
N ALA A 8 3.41 -9.80 18.21
CA ALA A 8 4.52 -8.90 18.53
C ALA A 8 4.31 -7.52 17.92
N PHE A 9 3.85 -7.46 16.67
CA PHE A 9 3.52 -6.22 15.98
C PHE A 9 2.42 -5.46 16.73
N ALA A 10 1.34 -6.15 17.08
CA ALA A 10 0.21 -5.54 17.79
C ALA A 10 0.64 -4.96 19.14
N ARG A 11 1.50 -5.67 19.88
CA ARG A 11 2.03 -5.18 21.17
C ARG A 11 2.88 -3.94 21.01
N ARG A 12 3.75 -3.91 19.98
CA ARG A 12 4.59 -2.73 19.68
C ARG A 12 3.74 -1.54 19.32
N LEU A 13 2.78 -1.74 18.44
CA LEU A 13 1.89 -0.68 18.01
C LEU A 13 1.10 -0.11 19.18
N ARG A 14 0.59 -0.97 20.04
CA ARG A 14 -0.15 -0.56 21.24
C ARG A 14 0.72 0.30 22.18
N ARG A 15 1.98 -0.08 22.36
CA ARG A 15 2.92 0.69 23.18
C ARG A 15 3.20 2.08 22.58
N VAL A 16 3.39 2.14 21.26
CA VAL A 16 3.62 3.42 20.57
C VAL A 16 2.41 4.32 20.73
N LEU A 17 1.22 3.79 20.49
CA LEU A 17 -0.02 4.56 20.58
C LEU A 17 -0.31 5.05 21.99
N ALA A 18 0.07 4.28 23.01
CA ALA A 18 -0.08 4.70 24.40
C ALA A 18 0.70 5.96 24.74
N ARG A 19 1.76 6.27 23.98
CA ARG A 19 2.59 7.45 24.18
C ARG A 19 2.09 8.68 23.44
N THR A 20 1.06 8.53 22.61
CA THR A 20 0.56 9.64 21.77
C THR A 20 -0.36 10.61 22.50
N GLY A 21 -0.79 10.27 23.69
CA GLY A 21 -1.78 11.09 24.43
C GLY A 21 -3.22 10.89 23.97
N LEU A 22 -3.46 9.99 23.01
CA LEU A 22 -4.81 9.66 22.58
C LEU A 22 -5.56 8.89 23.68
N GLY A 23 -6.86 9.15 23.81
CA GLY A 23 -7.72 8.35 24.68
C GLY A 23 -7.87 6.92 24.20
N PRO A 24 -8.35 5.99 25.07
CA PRO A 24 -8.43 4.57 24.74
C PRO A 24 -9.19 4.25 23.46
N GLU A 25 -10.31 4.93 23.23
CA GLU A 25 -11.12 4.72 22.02
C GLU A 25 -10.37 5.10 20.75
N ARG A 26 -9.66 6.22 20.78
CA ARG A 26 -8.87 6.68 19.63
C ARG A 26 -7.61 5.85 19.43
N GLN A 27 -7.02 5.36 20.51
CA GLN A 27 -5.91 4.41 20.40
C GLN A 27 -6.35 3.13 19.69
N GLN A 28 -7.53 2.62 20.03
CA GLN A 28 -8.08 1.44 19.38
C GLN A 28 -8.35 1.70 17.89
N GLY A 29 -8.92 2.84 17.57
CA GLY A 29 -9.17 3.25 16.18
C GLY A 29 -7.88 3.38 15.37
N ALA A 30 -6.85 3.98 15.96
CA ALA A 30 -5.54 4.11 15.32
C ALA A 30 -4.88 2.74 15.09
N MET A 31 -5.00 1.84 16.07
CA MET A 31 -4.50 0.47 15.95
C MET A 31 -5.17 -0.27 14.80
N GLU A 32 -6.49 -0.16 14.69
CA GLU A 32 -7.25 -0.74 13.59
C GLU A 32 -6.82 -0.15 12.25
N ALA A 33 -6.68 1.16 12.16
CA ALA A 33 -6.30 1.83 10.92
C ALA A 33 -4.93 1.37 10.42
N VAL A 34 -3.94 1.31 11.30
CA VAL A 34 -2.58 0.87 10.92
C VAL A 34 -2.59 -0.61 10.54
N SER A 35 -3.27 -1.44 11.32
CA SER A 35 -3.33 -2.88 11.06
C SER A 35 -4.00 -3.19 9.73
N GLN A 36 -5.12 -2.53 9.43
CA GLN A 36 -5.84 -2.71 8.16
C GLN A 36 -5.02 -2.18 6.98
N PHE A 37 -4.30 -1.07 7.16
CA PHE A 37 -3.45 -0.53 6.12
C PHE A 37 -2.33 -1.51 5.76
N VAL A 38 -1.62 -2.03 6.75
CA VAL A 38 -0.51 -2.98 6.51
C VAL A 38 -1.04 -4.27 5.90
N TYR A 39 -2.13 -4.80 6.41
CA TYR A 39 -2.75 -6.01 5.90
C TYR A 39 -3.21 -5.83 4.45
N GLY A 40 -3.92 -4.75 4.18
CA GLY A 40 -4.44 -4.48 2.83
C GLY A 40 -3.33 -4.27 1.82
N PHE A 41 -2.29 -3.54 2.19
CA PHE A 41 -1.16 -3.29 1.31
C PHE A 41 -0.42 -4.60 0.98
N GLY A 42 -0.16 -5.42 1.99
CA GLY A 42 0.50 -6.72 1.80
C GLY A 42 -0.35 -7.70 0.99
N THR A 43 -1.66 -7.70 1.20
CA THR A 43 -2.58 -8.54 0.43
C THR A 43 -2.61 -8.13 -1.03
N ALA A 44 -2.70 -6.83 -1.31
CA ALA A 44 -2.69 -6.32 -2.68
C ALA A 44 -1.38 -6.68 -3.39
N GLU A 45 -0.25 -6.54 -2.70
CA GLU A 45 1.06 -6.92 -3.24
C GLU A 45 1.12 -8.41 -3.55
N GLY A 46 0.64 -9.26 -2.63
CA GLY A 46 0.60 -10.70 -2.82
C GLY A 46 -0.22 -11.12 -4.04
N HIS A 47 -1.38 -10.52 -4.22
CA HIS A 47 -2.21 -10.76 -5.40
C HIS A 47 -1.51 -10.35 -6.69
N TYR A 48 -0.81 -9.22 -6.66
CA TYR A 48 -0.10 -8.72 -7.82
C TYR A 48 1.04 -9.66 -8.23
N VAL A 49 1.83 -10.11 -7.26
CA VAL A 49 2.92 -11.07 -7.49
C VAL A 49 2.37 -12.37 -8.09
N GLU A 50 1.27 -12.87 -7.54
CA GLU A 50 0.66 -14.11 -8.01
C GLU A 50 0.13 -13.97 -9.44
N ARG A 51 -0.54 -12.88 -9.76
CA ARG A 51 -1.04 -12.62 -11.11
C ARG A 51 0.08 -12.49 -12.13
N SER A 52 1.18 -11.87 -11.75
CA SER A 52 2.36 -11.76 -12.61
C SER A 52 2.91 -13.15 -12.91
N ARG A 53 3.00 -14.00 -11.90
CA ARG A 53 3.49 -15.36 -12.04
C ARG A 53 2.58 -16.18 -12.94
N GLU A 54 1.28 -16.13 -12.75
CA GLU A 54 0.29 -16.84 -13.57
C GLU A 54 0.36 -16.41 -15.04
N ALA A 55 0.62 -15.12 -15.27
CA ALA A 55 0.76 -14.60 -16.63
C ALA A 55 2.11 -14.91 -17.26
N GLY A 56 3.05 -15.50 -16.51
CA GLY A 56 4.40 -15.77 -17.00
C GLY A 56 5.20 -14.52 -17.26
N MET A 57 4.87 -13.42 -16.58
CA MET A 57 5.50 -12.11 -16.76
C MET A 57 6.28 -11.69 -15.53
N THR A 58 7.28 -10.82 -15.71
CA THR A 58 7.85 -10.08 -14.58
C THR A 58 6.81 -9.09 -14.05
N GLN A 59 6.98 -8.64 -12.82
CA GLN A 59 6.07 -7.65 -12.24
C GLN A 59 6.04 -6.36 -13.06
N ASP A 60 7.19 -5.92 -13.57
CA ASP A 60 7.28 -4.72 -14.40
C ASP A 60 6.55 -4.88 -15.73
N ALA A 61 6.71 -6.02 -16.37
CA ALA A 61 6.02 -6.32 -17.63
C ALA A 61 4.51 -6.42 -17.42
N TYR A 62 4.08 -7.07 -16.35
CA TYR A 62 2.67 -7.19 -16.00
C TYR A 62 2.05 -5.82 -15.72
N PHE A 63 2.77 -4.98 -14.99
CA PHE A 63 2.32 -3.61 -14.69
C PHE A 63 2.10 -2.81 -15.96
N ARG A 64 3.07 -2.82 -16.88
CA ARG A 64 2.94 -2.12 -18.16
C ARG A 64 1.77 -2.64 -18.99
N HIS A 65 1.57 -3.96 -19.00
CA HIS A 65 0.46 -4.59 -19.70
C HIS A 65 -0.89 -4.14 -19.11
N ALA A 66 -1.04 -4.20 -17.80
CA ALA A 66 -2.26 -3.79 -17.11
C ALA A 66 -2.57 -2.31 -17.33
N MET A 67 -1.57 -1.43 -17.21
CA MET A 67 -1.74 0.00 -17.44
C MET A 67 -2.08 0.31 -18.89
N GLY A 68 -1.49 -0.41 -19.83
CA GLY A 68 -1.83 -0.30 -21.24
C GLY A 68 -3.28 -0.68 -21.54
N SER A 69 -3.77 -1.74 -20.91
CA SER A 69 -5.16 -2.18 -21.04
C SER A 69 -6.13 -1.13 -20.48
N ILE A 70 -5.82 -0.53 -19.34
CA ILE A 70 -6.63 0.51 -18.72
C ILE A 70 -6.67 1.76 -19.62
N ARG A 71 -5.52 2.18 -20.15
CA ARG A 71 -5.43 3.35 -21.05
C ARG A 71 -6.24 3.18 -22.31
N ARG A 72 -6.36 1.94 -22.81
CA ARG A 72 -7.13 1.63 -24.01
C ARG A 72 -8.63 1.48 -23.77
N HIS A 73 -9.06 1.44 -22.50
CA HIS A 73 -10.47 1.33 -22.19
C HIS A 73 -11.16 2.67 -22.38
N PRO A 74 -12.19 2.77 -23.28
CA PRO A 74 -12.77 4.06 -23.67
C PRO A 74 -13.37 4.87 -22.52
N GLY A 75 -13.82 4.23 -21.45
CA GLY A 75 -14.43 4.92 -20.32
C GLY A 75 -13.45 5.39 -19.26
N LEU A 76 -12.17 5.00 -19.35
CA LEU A 76 -11.20 5.20 -18.29
C LEU A 76 -10.00 6.06 -18.69
N GLU A 77 -9.85 6.39 -19.96
CA GLU A 77 -8.69 7.13 -20.47
C GLU A 77 -8.42 8.44 -19.73
N GLY A 78 -9.47 9.21 -19.46
CA GLY A 78 -9.34 10.50 -18.79
C GLY A 78 -8.99 10.40 -17.32
N ASP A 79 -9.42 9.32 -16.67
CA ASP A 79 -9.25 9.15 -15.22
C ASP A 79 -7.84 8.73 -14.83
N PHE A 80 -7.09 8.14 -15.75
CA PHE A 80 -5.76 7.58 -15.47
C PHE A 80 -4.59 8.35 -16.08
N THR A 81 -4.85 9.48 -16.72
CA THR A 81 -3.77 10.31 -17.29
C THR A 81 -2.86 10.90 -16.23
N GLY A 82 -3.41 11.39 -15.11
CA GLY A 82 -2.63 11.93 -14.01
C GLY A 82 -1.72 10.90 -13.34
N PRO A 83 -2.27 9.78 -12.85
CA PRO A 83 -1.45 8.71 -12.27
C PRO A 83 -0.43 8.12 -13.24
N GLY A 84 -0.79 7.94 -14.50
CA GLY A 84 0.12 7.44 -15.53
C GLY A 84 1.27 8.38 -15.79
N ARG A 85 1.00 9.67 -15.83
CA ARG A 85 2.03 10.71 -16.00
C ARG A 85 2.97 10.73 -14.81
N LEU A 86 2.44 10.68 -13.60
CA LEU A 86 3.24 10.69 -12.38
C LEU A 86 4.20 9.51 -12.34
N ARG A 87 3.74 8.35 -12.76
CA ARG A 87 4.56 7.14 -12.82
C ARG A 87 5.62 7.20 -13.90
N ALA A 88 5.31 7.78 -15.04
CA ALA A 88 6.29 8.02 -16.10
C ALA A 88 7.37 9.01 -15.65
N GLU A 89 6.99 10.06 -14.92
CA GLU A 89 7.91 11.05 -14.38
C GLU A 89 8.82 10.49 -13.29
N ARG A 90 8.42 9.40 -12.62
CA ARG A 90 9.25 8.70 -11.64
C ARG A 90 10.40 7.91 -12.29
N GLY A 91 10.58 8.00 -13.62
CA GLY A 91 11.78 7.53 -14.30
C GLY A 91 11.87 6.02 -14.51
N GLY A 92 10.74 5.33 -14.61
CA GLY A 92 10.75 3.90 -14.91
C GLY A 92 11.32 3.02 -13.81
N HIS A 93 11.21 3.42 -12.56
CA HIS A 93 11.59 2.58 -11.42
C HIS A 93 10.83 1.25 -11.45
N ALA A 94 11.50 0.19 -11.00
CA ALA A 94 10.89 -1.12 -10.84
C ALA A 94 9.62 -1.02 -9.99
N VAL A 95 8.62 -1.85 -10.30
CA VAL A 95 7.35 -1.88 -9.58
C VAL A 95 7.55 -2.08 -8.08
N GLU A 96 8.52 -2.92 -7.69
CA GLU A 96 8.84 -3.14 -6.29
C GLU A 96 9.30 -1.87 -5.58
N GLU A 97 10.16 -1.09 -6.23
CA GLU A 97 10.62 0.18 -5.68
C GLU A 97 9.50 1.20 -5.56
N MET A 98 8.63 1.25 -6.56
CA MET A 98 7.45 2.12 -6.52
C MET A 98 6.53 1.76 -5.36
N ARG A 99 6.31 0.47 -5.13
CA ARG A 99 5.48 0.00 -4.01
C ARG A 99 6.09 0.33 -2.67
N GLU A 100 7.39 0.16 -2.51
CA GLU A 100 8.08 0.52 -1.28
C GLU A 100 7.94 2.00 -0.98
N ARG A 101 8.10 2.86 -1.98
CA ARG A 101 7.91 4.30 -1.84
C ARG A 101 6.48 4.67 -1.52
N ASP A 102 5.53 4.06 -2.22
CA ASP A 102 4.11 4.31 -1.99
C ASP A 102 3.69 3.86 -0.60
N PHE A 103 4.19 2.72 -0.15
CA PHE A 103 3.95 2.23 1.20
C PHE A 103 4.50 3.20 2.25
N ALA A 104 5.75 3.62 2.09
CA ALA A 104 6.40 4.54 3.02
C ALA A 104 5.67 5.88 3.08
N THR A 105 5.31 6.44 1.92
CA THR A 105 4.58 7.71 1.84
C THR A 105 3.20 7.60 2.48
N ALA A 106 2.46 6.54 2.19
CA ALA A 106 1.14 6.32 2.75
C ALA A 106 1.20 6.11 4.26
N LEU A 107 2.19 5.37 4.73
CA LEU A 107 2.41 5.17 6.16
C LEU A 107 2.73 6.48 6.87
N ASP A 108 3.59 7.32 6.29
CA ASP A 108 3.92 8.63 6.82
C ASP A 108 2.68 9.53 6.95
N LEU A 109 1.82 9.52 5.94
CA LEU A 109 0.57 10.28 5.97
C LEU A 109 -0.38 9.77 7.06
N LEU A 110 -0.46 8.45 7.23
CA LEU A 110 -1.30 7.86 8.27
C LEU A 110 -0.79 8.21 9.67
N VAL A 111 0.52 8.12 9.88
CA VAL A 111 1.16 8.48 11.15
C VAL A 111 0.96 9.97 11.45
N ALA A 112 1.15 10.83 10.46
CA ALA A 112 0.93 12.28 10.62
C ALA A 112 -0.52 12.56 11.02
N GLY A 113 -1.48 11.86 10.45
CA GLY A 113 -2.90 11.98 10.80
C GLY A 113 -3.19 11.55 12.23
N ILE A 114 -2.51 10.52 12.72
CA ILE A 114 -2.64 10.06 14.11
C ILE A 114 -2.04 11.08 15.08
N GLU A 115 -0.92 11.68 14.72
CA GLU A 115 -0.23 12.69 15.55
C GLU A 115 -0.94 14.04 15.58
N ALA A 116 -1.75 14.32 14.59
CA ALA A 116 -2.53 15.55 14.56
C ALA A 116 -3.67 15.50 15.60
#